data_580a8978b3c1416f175dca011d95f32c
#
_entry.id   580a8978b3c1416f175dca011d95f32c
#
_cell.length_a   1.000
_cell.length_b   1.000
_cell.length_c   1.000
_cell.angle_alpha   90.00
_cell.angle_beta   90.00
_cell.angle_gamma   90.00
#
_symmetry.space_group_name_H-M   'P 1'
#
loop_
_entity.id
_entity.type
_entity.pdbx_description
1 polymer ?
#
loop_
_entity_poly.entity_id
_entity_poly.type
_entity_poly.pdbx_seq_one_letter_code
_entity_poly.pdbx_strand_id
1 'polypeptide(L)'
;MKKQWLRKIRLILLSVFVLSLLVFVMSRLAPGDPLVSYYGERAESMSVEEHEHAMERLGLNEPIPVQYVKWLGNAFQGEFGISYKYKQDVLTVIKGRLVNTLLLGGIGFILTFGLALLLGIFCVYYENQLPDRILRKVGTITSCIPEFWLSLILILSFSVNLKLLPGSGAYDFGQSANTLSRLTHLILPLTVVVLSHLWYYAYLIRNRLLEETRKDYVLLAKAKGMSRKRVLFFHCVKNIMPSFISLMAISLQHVIEGTYIVEMVFSYPGIGTLSFESAKYHDYNMLMVLCVFTGIFVIAGNVIGQSVSEWIDPRMKEIKMTGKADRV
;
A
#
# COMPACT_ATOMS: atom_id res chain seq x y z
N MET A 1 -2.84 29.15 6.86
CA MET A 1 -2.31 28.10 5.98
C MET A 1 -0.86 27.73 6.27
N LYS A 2 0.13 28.63 6.19
CA LYS A 2 1.56 28.33 6.47
C LYS A 2 1.81 27.62 7.82
N LYS A 3 1.18 28.05 8.91
CA LYS A 3 1.34 27.46 10.26
C LYS A 3 0.82 26.02 10.37
N GLN A 4 -0.22 25.66 9.60
CA GLN A 4 -0.76 24.29 9.56
C GLN A 4 0.16 23.34 8.76
N TRP A 5 0.70 23.82 7.63
CA TRP A 5 1.67 23.07 6.83
C TRP A 5 2.96 22.81 7.60
N LEU A 6 3.50 23.82 8.27
CA LEU A 6 4.68 23.67 9.15
C LEU A 6 4.43 22.62 10.25
N ARG A 7 3.23 22.60 10.83
CA ARG A 7 2.87 21.59 11.82
C ARG A 7 2.81 20.18 11.22
N LYS A 8 2.22 20.02 10.01
CA LYS A 8 2.18 18.74 9.30
C LYS A 8 3.59 18.23 8.97
N ILE A 9 4.45 19.12 8.43
CA ILE A 9 5.85 18.76 8.11
C ILE A 9 6.60 18.35 9.38
N ARG A 10 6.47 19.10 10.49
CA ARG A 10 7.11 18.74 11.75
C ARG A 10 6.64 17.37 12.27
N LEU A 11 5.36 17.05 12.15
CA LEU A 11 4.82 15.74 12.53
C LEU A 11 5.39 14.64 11.65
N ILE A 12 5.49 14.85 10.33
CA ILE A 12 6.12 13.88 9.42
C ILE A 12 7.57 13.62 9.84
N LEU A 13 8.35 14.67 10.00
CA LEU A 13 9.78 14.56 10.37
C LEU A 13 9.96 13.84 11.71
N LEU A 14 9.13 14.18 12.70
CA LEU A 14 9.16 13.51 14.00
C LEU A 14 8.78 12.04 13.89
N SER A 15 7.73 11.72 13.14
CA SER A 15 7.30 10.32 12.94
C SER A 15 8.35 9.49 12.21
N VAL A 16 8.97 10.04 11.16
CA VAL A 16 10.05 9.37 10.42
C VAL A 16 11.28 9.18 11.32
N PHE A 17 11.64 10.18 12.12
CA PHE A 17 12.74 10.09 13.06
C PHE A 17 12.50 8.98 14.11
N VAL A 18 11.32 8.98 14.73
CA VAL A 18 10.96 7.94 15.73
C VAL A 18 10.93 6.56 15.07
N LEU A 19 10.35 6.44 13.87
CA LEU A 19 10.32 5.17 13.13
C LEU A 19 11.73 4.66 12.82
N SER A 20 12.60 5.52 12.26
CA SER A 20 13.96 5.13 11.89
C SER A 20 14.77 4.71 13.13
N LEU A 21 14.60 5.41 14.25
CA LEU A 21 15.25 5.07 15.51
C LEU A 21 14.77 3.70 16.03
N LEU A 22 13.44 3.48 16.04
CA LEU A 22 12.87 2.19 16.49
C LEU A 22 13.37 1.03 15.62
N VAL A 23 13.27 1.16 14.30
CA VAL A 23 13.71 0.10 13.38
C VAL A 23 15.21 -0.15 13.51
N PHE A 24 16.02 0.89 13.66
CA PHE A 24 17.46 0.76 13.88
C PHE A 24 17.76 -0.01 15.18
N VAL A 25 17.15 0.41 16.30
CA VAL A 25 17.35 -0.26 17.59
C VAL A 25 16.89 -1.73 17.52
N MET A 26 15.71 -1.99 16.92
CA MET A 26 15.22 -3.36 16.74
C MET A 26 16.18 -4.21 15.90
N SER A 27 16.76 -3.66 14.83
CA SER A 27 17.73 -4.39 14.01
C SER A 27 19.02 -4.72 14.76
N ARG A 28 19.42 -3.89 15.73
CA ARG A 28 20.60 -4.12 16.58
C ARG A 28 20.33 -5.03 17.77
N LEU A 29 19.09 -5.10 18.23
CA LEU A 29 18.65 -6.01 19.29
C LEU A 29 18.16 -7.36 18.74
N ALA A 30 18.09 -7.52 17.42
CA ALA A 30 17.70 -8.78 16.80
C ALA A 30 18.63 -9.91 17.24
N PRO A 31 18.09 -11.09 17.57
CA PRO A 31 18.90 -12.22 18.01
C PRO A 31 19.83 -12.70 16.89
N GLY A 32 21.07 -13.04 17.22
CA GLY A 32 22.09 -13.52 16.29
C GLY A 32 23.31 -12.62 16.19
N ASP A 33 24.26 -13.04 15.40
CA ASP A 33 25.48 -12.28 15.15
C ASP A 33 25.19 -11.08 14.24
N PRO A 34 25.49 -9.83 14.66
CA PRO A 34 25.30 -8.64 13.84
C PRO A 34 26.09 -8.67 12.51
N LEU A 35 27.17 -9.46 12.42
CA LEU A 35 27.93 -9.62 11.18
C LEU A 35 27.16 -10.40 10.10
N VAL A 36 26.15 -11.18 10.46
CA VAL A 36 25.30 -11.91 9.50
C VAL A 36 24.67 -10.95 8.48
N SER A 37 24.30 -9.73 8.88
CA SER A 37 23.79 -8.69 7.97
C SER A 37 24.76 -8.24 6.88
N TYR A 38 26.07 -8.50 7.08
CA TYR A 38 27.15 -8.06 6.18
C TYR A 38 27.80 -9.24 5.45
N TYR A 39 28.00 -10.34 6.14
CA TYR A 39 28.77 -11.50 5.66
C TYR A 39 27.92 -12.77 5.49
N GLY A 40 26.71 -12.81 6.04
CA GLY A 40 25.82 -13.97 6.04
C GLY A 40 26.38 -15.16 6.79
N GLU A 41 26.14 -16.36 6.27
CA GLU A 41 26.63 -17.61 6.85
C GLU A 41 28.17 -17.65 7.03
N ARG A 42 28.90 -16.83 6.26
CA ARG A 42 30.37 -16.70 6.45
C ARG A 42 30.72 -16.10 7.81
N ALA A 43 29.84 -15.30 8.41
CA ALA A 43 30.06 -14.76 9.75
C ALA A 43 30.26 -15.88 10.80
N GLU A 44 29.50 -16.98 10.68
CA GLU A 44 29.57 -18.13 11.57
C GLU A 44 30.87 -18.94 11.41
N SER A 45 31.55 -18.81 10.28
CA SER A 45 32.81 -19.52 9.95
C SER A 45 34.06 -18.68 10.15
N MET A 46 33.94 -17.43 10.63
CA MET A 46 35.05 -16.55 10.92
C MET A 46 35.86 -17.02 12.16
N SER A 47 37.18 -16.84 12.13
CA SER A 47 37.98 -16.94 13.35
C SER A 47 37.63 -15.81 14.33
N VAL A 48 37.95 -15.99 15.61
CA VAL A 48 37.70 -14.96 16.63
C VAL A 48 38.37 -13.63 16.27
N GLU A 49 39.58 -13.67 15.75
CA GLU A 49 40.33 -12.48 15.33
C GLU A 49 39.69 -11.80 14.12
N GLU A 50 39.25 -12.56 13.10
CA GLU A 50 38.57 -12.03 11.93
C GLU A 50 37.23 -11.40 12.31
N HIS A 51 36.52 -12.03 13.24
CA HIS A 51 35.23 -11.53 13.74
C HIS A 51 35.40 -10.20 14.49
N GLU A 52 36.37 -10.09 15.42
CA GLU A 52 36.68 -8.85 16.14
C GLU A 52 37.09 -7.72 15.19
N HIS A 53 37.97 -7.99 14.25
CA HIS A 53 38.35 -7.01 13.24
C HIS A 53 37.20 -6.56 12.33
N ALA A 54 36.27 -7.47 11.99
CA ALA A 54 35.12 -7.13 11.20
C ALA A 54 34.14 -6.25 12.00
N MET A 55 33.92 -6.57 13.28
CA MET A 55 33.10 -5.78 14.21
C MET A 55 33.66 -4.36 14.38
N GLU A 56 34.96 -4.23 14.60
CA GLU A 56 35.65 -2.95 14.75
C GLU A 56 35.58 -2.12 13.45
N ARG A 57 35.88 -2.74 12.31
CA ARG A 57 35.84 -2.08 10.99
C ARG A 57 34.45 -1.54 10.62
N LEU A 58 33.41 -2.24 11.01
CA LEU A 58 32.03 -1.84 10.78
C LEU A 58 31.47 -0.92 11.88
N GLY A 59 32.23 -0.66 12.93
CA GLY A 59 31.83 0.18 14.07
C GLY A 59 30.71 -0.46 14.90
N LEU A 60 30.55 -1.78 14.85
CA LEU A 60 29.50 -2.51 15.58
C LEU A 60 29.79 -2.62 17.09
N ASN A 61 31.04 -2.40 17.50
CA ASN A 61 31.46 -2.33 18.90
C ASN A 61 31.13 -0.97 19.54
N GLU A 62 30.73 0.02 18.76
CA GLU A 62 30.36 1.34 19.29
C GLU A 62 29.00 1.30 19.98
N PRO A 63 28.72 2.24 20.92
CA PRO A 63 27.40 2.38 21.51
C PRO A 63 26.31 2.59 20.45
N ILE A 64 25.15 1.97 20.62
CA ILE A 64 24.01 2.05 19.64
C ILE A 64 23.69 3.49 19.22
N PRO A 65 23.67 4.51 20.12
CA PRO A 65 23.42 5.90 19.70
C PRO A 65 24.45 6.43 18.71
N VAL A 66 25.72 6.05 18.86
CA VAL A 66 26.82 6.48 17.96
C VAL A 66 26.64 5.82 16.59
N GLN A 67 26.37 4.51 16.58
CA GLN A 67 26.05 3.78 15.34
C GLN A 67 24.85 4.41 14.60
N TYR A 68 23.79 4.78 15.32
CA TYR A 68 22.61 5.42 14.73
C TYR A 68 22.94 6.77 14.09
N VAL A 69 23.71 7.63 14.78
CA VAL A 69 24.10 8.95 14.24
C VAL A 69 24.94 8.78 12.96
N LYS A 70 25.90 7.83 12.96
CA LYS A 70 26.71 7.51 11.76
C LYS A 70 25.82 7.00 10.62
N TRP A 71 24.92 6.05 10.91
CA TRP A 71 23.99 5.53 9.92
C TRP A 71 23.10 6.63 9.34
N LEU A 72 22.58 7.53 10.20
CA LEU A 72 21.75 8.64 9.76
C LEU A 72 22.54 9.62 8.88
N GLY A 73 23.79 9.90 9.23
CA GLY A 73 24.70 10.72 8.41
C GLY A 73 24.92 10.16 7.01
N ASN A 74 25.16 8.84 6.91
CA ASN A 74 25.31 8.13 5.64
C ASN A 74 23.98 8.11 4.85
N ALA A 75 22.86 7.89 5.56
CA ALA A 75 21.53 7.90 4.95
C ALA A 75 21.20 9.25 4.28
N PHE A 76 21.60 10.38 4.87
CA PHE A 76 21.46 11.70 4.25
C PHE A 76 22.31 11.90 2.99
N GLN A 77 23.40 11.13 2.84
CA GLN A 77 24.23 11.10 1.63
C GLN A 77 23.73 10.09 0.61
N GLY A 78 22.68 9.33 0.93
CA GLY A 78 22.15 8.28 0.09
C GLY A 78 22.87 6.93 0.21
N GLU A 79 23.76 6.80 1.19
CA GLU A 79 24.52 5.59 1.46
C GLU A 79 23.80 4.74 2.52
N PHE A 80 23.04 3.75 2.07
CA PHE A 80 22.29 2.84 2.95
C PHE A 80 22.97 1.48 3.16
N GLY A 81 24.18 1.33 2.63
CA GLY A 81 24.97 0.10 2.68
C GLY A 81 24.61 -0.88 1.59
N ILE A 82 25.23 -2.05 1.68
CA ILE A 82 25.12 -3.14 0.69
C ILE A 82 24.19 -4.20 1.25
N SER A 83 23.27 -4.69 0.41
CA SER A 83 22.45 -5.85 0.70
C SER A 83 23.32 -7.10 0.76
N TYR A 84 23.22 -7.83 1.84
CA TYR A 84 23.91 -9.10 1.98
C TYR A 84 23.46 -10.11 0.90
N LYS A 85 22.16 -10.25 0.71
CA LYS A 85 21.58 -11.23 -0.22
C LYS A 85 21.88 -10.90 -1.68
N TYR A 86 21.73 -9.64 -2.08
CA TYR A 86 21.83 -9.21 -3.48
C TYR A 86 23.25 -8.78 -3.87
N LYS A 87 24.15 -8.56 -2.90
CA LYS A 87 25.52 -8.06 -3.13
C LYS A 87 25.57 -6.76 -3.93
N GLN A 88 24.53 -5.94 -3.79
CA GLN A 88 24.35 -4.66 -4.47
C GLN A 88 23.95 -3.60 -3.45
N ASP A 89 24.11 -2.34 -3.83
CA ASP A 89 23.63 -1.22 -3.04
C ASP A 89 22.11 -1.33 -2.79
N VAL A 90 21.71 -1.10 -1.54
CA VAL A 90 20.32 -1.24 -1.06
C VAL A 90 19.37 -0.39 -1.90
N LEU A 91 19.70 0.87 -2.18
CA LEU A 91 18.85 1.75 -2.98
C LEU A 91 18.65 1.25 -4.42
N THR A 92 19.70 0.69 -5.01
CA THR A 92 19.62 0.15 -6.38
C THR A 92 18.64 -1.00 -6.46
N VAL A 93 18.68 -1.92 -5.49
CA VAL A 93 17.73 -3.03 -5.41
C VAL A 93 16.31 -2.54 -5.19
N ILE A 94 16.11 -1.61 -4.24
CA ILE A 94 14.79 -1.03 -3.95
C ILE A 94 14.20 -0.35 -5.18
N LYS A 95 14.96 0.49 -5.89
CA LYS A 95 14.50 1.18 -7.11
C LYS A 95 14.05 0.19 -8.18
N GLY A 96 14.76 -0.90 -8.37
CA GLY A 96 14.40 -1.96 -9.33
C GLY A 96 13.06 -2.65 -9.00
N ARG A 97 12.73 -2.81 -7.72
CA ARG A 97 11.52 -3.48 -7.25
C ARG A 97 10.32 -2.53 -7.12
N LEU A 98 10.58 -1.26 -6.77
CA LEU A 98 9.55 -0.25 -6.53
C LEU A 98 8.61 -0.06 -7.73
N VAL A 99 9.14 -0.07 -8.95
CA VAL A 99 8.35 0.10 -10.18
C VAL A 99 7.27 -0.99 -10.30
N ASN A 100 7.60 -2.22 -9.97
CA ASN A 100 6.65 -3.34 -10.04
C ASN A 100 5.52 -3.18 -9.00
N THR A 101 5.84 -2.85 -7.76
CA THR A 101 4.83 -2.57 -6.71
C THR A 101 3.94 -1.39 -7.09
N LEU A 102 4.52 -0.32 -7.63
CA LEU A 102 3.75 0.85 -8.06
C LEU A 102 2.84 0.55 -9.27
N LEU A 103 3.29 -0.30 -10.20
CA LEU A 103 2.44 -0.75 -11.30
C LEU A 103 1.27 -1.61 -10.79
N LEU A 104 1.55 -2.62 -9.97
CA LEU A 104 0.52 -3.50 -9.43
C LEU A 104 -0.46 -2.71 -8.53
N GLY A 105 0.05 -1.99 -7.55
CA GLY A 105 -0.76 -1.21 -6.60
C GLY A 105 -1.46 -0.02 -7.26
N GLY A 106 -0.79 0.72 -8.14
CA GLY A 106 -1.34 1.89 -8.81
C GLY A 106 -2.46 1.54 -9.79
N ILE A 107 -2.26 0.54 -10.66
CA ILE A 107 -3.30 0.05 -11.57
C ILE A 107 -4.43 -0.59 -10.75
N GLY A 108 -4.08 -1.40 -9.73
CA GLY A 108 -5.05 -2.01 -8.82
C GLY A 108 -5.92 -0.96 -8.12
N PHE A 109 -5.33 0.13 -7.65
CA PHE A 109 -6.04 1.25 -7.05
C PHE A 109 -7.04 1.90 -8.02
N ILE A 110 -6.61 2.24 -9.22
CA ILE A 110 -7.47 2.87 -10.24
C ILE A 110 -8.63 1.95 -10.60
N LEU A 111 -8.37 0.67 -10.85
CA LEU A 111 -9.40 -0.29 -11.20
C LEU A 111 -10.36 -0.55 -10.04
N THR A 112 -9.84 -0.73 -8.82
CA THR A 112 -10.68 -0.95 -7.63
C THR A 112 -11.67 0.18 -7.43
N PHE A 113 -11.21 1.44 -7.42
CA PHE A 113 -12.10 2.59 -7.19
C PHE A 113 -12.99 2.89 -8.37
N GLY A 114 -12.50 2.73 -9.61
CA GLY A 114 -13.32 2.86 -10.80
C GLY A 114 -14.47 1.86 -10.85
N LEU A 115 -14.18 0.58 -10.64
CA LEU A 115 -15.20 -0.47 -10.60
C LEU A 115 -16.11 -0.33 -9.36
N ALA A 116 -15.58 0.04 -8.19
CA ALA A 116 -16.37 0.26 -6.99
C ALA A 116 -17.39 1.39 -7.17
N LEU A 117 -17.01 2.48 -7.85
CA LEU A 117 -17.92 3.57 -8.18
C LEU A 117 -19.04 3.09 -9.13
N LEU A 118 -18.67 2.37 -10.18
CA LEU A 118 -19.64 1.83 -11.14
C LEU A 118 -20.60 0.85 -10.48
N LEU A 119 -20.10 -0.07 -9.67
CA LEU A 119 -20.93 -1.04 -8.93
C LEU A 119 -21.81 -0.34 -7.89
N GLY A 120 -21.29 0.64 -7.15
CA GLY A 120 -22.06 1.43 -6.19
C GLY A 120 -23.24 2.14 -6.85
N ILE A 121 -23.00 2.81 -8.01
CA ILE A 121 -24.04 3.46 -8.81
C ILE A 121 -25.05 2.44 -9.32
N PHE A 122 -24.61 1.33 -9.85
CA PHE A 122 -25.46 0.26 -10.37
C PHE A 122 -26.37 -0.31 -9.28
N CYS A 123 -25.82 -0.62 -8.11
CA CYS A 123 -26.58 -1.12 -6.97
C CYS A 123 -27.64 -0.12 -6.49
N VAL A 124 -27.34 1.18 -6.48
CA VAL A 124 -28.32 2.22 -6.09
C VAL A 124 -29.38 2.38 -7.18
N TYR A 125 -29.01 2.31 -8.46
CA TYR A 125 -29.97 2.38 -9.54
C TYR A 125 -31.01 1.24 -9.48
N TYR A 126 -30.57 0.03 -9.12
CA TYR A 126 -31.43 -1.14 -8.94
C TYR A 126 -31.75 -1.44 -7.47
N GLU A 127 -31.80 -0.41 -6.62
CA GLU A 127 -31.99 -0.53 -5.17
C GLU A 127 -33.15 -1.50 -4.83
N ASN A 128 -32.83 -2.50 -3.97
CA ASN A 128 -33.73 -3.57 -3.51
C ASN A 128 -34.26 -4.52 -4.60
N GLN A 129 -33.87 -4.37 -5.86
CA GLN A 129 -34.17 -5.31 -6.94
C GLN A 129 -33.20 -6.48 -6.96
N LEU A 130 -33.47 -7.46 -7.80
CA LEU A 130 -32.67 -8.69 -7.90
C LEU A 130 -31.17 -8.44 -8.19
N PRO A 131 -30.77 -7.54 -9.11
CA PRO A 131 -29.35 -7.26 -9.36
C PRO A 131 -28.60 -6.72 -8.13
N ASP A 132 -29.19 -5.78 -7.39
CA ASP A 132 -28.60 -5.23 -6.16
C ASP A 132 -28.44 -6.32 -5.09
N ARG A 133 -29.45 -7.19 -4.93
CA ARG A 133 -29.42 -8.29 -3.95
C ARG A 133 -28.35 -9.33 -4.28
N ILE A 134 -28.22 -9.70 -5.56
CA ILE A 134 -27.22 -10.67 -6.03
C ILE A 134 -25.81 -10.09 -5.80
N LEU A 135 -25.53 -8.87 -6.26
CA LEU A 135 -24.22 -8.25 -6.13
C LEU A 135 -23.80 -8.08 -4.68
N ARG A 136 -24.72 -7.71 -3.78
CA ARG A 136 -24.42 -7.64 -2.35
C ARG A 136 -24.06 -9.01 -1.76
N LYS A 137 -24.81 -10.06 -2.10
CA LYS A 137 -24.50 -11.42 -1.65
C LYS A 137 -23.14 -11.92 -2.19
N VAL A 138 -22.90 -11.74 -3.49
CA VAL A 138 -21.61 -12.08 -4.13
C VAL A 138 -20.48 -11.32 -3.45
N GLY A 139 -20.65 -10.02 -3.26
CA GLY A 139 -19.66 -9.18 -2.60
C GLY A 139 -19.35 -9.64 -1.18
N THR A 140 -20.38 -9.97 -0.38
CA THR A 140 -20.17 -10.49 0.98
C THR A 140 -19.40 -11.82 0.97
N ILE A 141 -19.75 -12.74 0.08
CA ILE A 141 -19.06 -14.03 -0.04
C ILE A 141 -17.59 -13.83 -0.45
N THR A 142 -17.37 -13.03 -1.48
CA THR A 142 -16.01 -12.78 -2.00
C THR A 142 -15.12 -12.07 -0.98
N SER A 143 -15.68 -11.14 -0.19
CA SER A 143 -14.93 -10.45 0.89
C SER A 143 -14.51 -11.38 2.03
N CYS A 144 -15.11 -12.56 2.16
CA CYS A 144 -14.70 -13.54 3.15
C CYS A 144 -13.54 -14.45 2.67
N ILE A 145 -13.17 -14.37 1.39
CA ILE A 145 -12.09 -15.16 0.82
C ILE A 145 -10.76 -14.46 1.09
N PRO A 146 -9.80 -15.09 1.82
CA PRO A 146 -8.48 -14.52 2.02
C PRO A 146 -7.73 -14.34 0.69
N GLU A 147 -6.94 -13.27 0.58
CA GLU A 147 -6.20 -12.93 -0.66
C GLU A 147 -5.28 -14.05 -1.14
N PHE A 148 -4.58 -14.71 -0.22
CA PHE A 148 -3.70 -15.81 -0.57
C PHE A 148 -4.47 -17.02 -1.14
N TRP A 149 -5.66 -17.30 -0.61
CA TRP A 149 -6.54 -18.35 -1.11
C TRP A 149 -7.05 -18.04 -2.51
N LEU A 150 -7.52 -16.83 -2.71
CA LEU A 150 -7.96 -16.36 -4.03
C LEU A 150 -6.82 -16.44 -5.05
N SER A 151 -5.61 -16.04 -4.65
CA SER A 151 -4.41 -16.16 -5.48
C SER A 151 -4.15 -17.60 -5.93
N LEU A 152 -4.17 -18.55 -4.98
CA LEU A 152 -3.95 -19.98 -5.27
C LEU A 152 -5.02 -20.57 -6.20
N ILE A 153 -6.29 -20.22 -5.98
CA ILE A 153 -7.40 -20.66 -6.84
C ILE A 153 -7.20 -20.15 -8.27
N LEU A 154 -6.82 -18.87 -8.43
CA LEU A 154 -6.59 -18.29 -9.76
C LEU A 154 -5.37 -18.90 -10.45
N ILE A 155 -4.27 -19.12 -9.74
CA ILE A 155 -3.08 -19.80 -10.28
C ILE A 155 -3.46 -21.19 -10.72
N LEU A 156 -4.12 -22.00 -9.87
CA LEU A 156 -4.52 -23.36 -10.19
C LEU A 156 -5.44 -23.41 -11.41
N SER A 157 -6.42 -22.50 -11.46
CA SER A 157 -7.41 -22.49 -12.54
C SER A 157 -6.81 -22.00 -13.86
N PHE A 158 -6.21 -20.81 -13.87
CA PHE A 158 -5.82 -20.13 -15.12
C PHE A 158 -4.39 -20.46 -15.58
N SER A 159 -3.48 -20.74 -14.65
CA SER A 159 -2.10 -21.04 -15.01
C SER A 159 -1.85 -22.54 -15.15
N VAL A 160 -2.29 -23.36 -14.20
CA VAL A 160 -2.00 -24.78 -14.18
C VAL A 160 -2.96 -25.57 -15.07
N ASN A 161 -4.28 -25.41 -14.85
CA ASN A 161 -5.29 -26.21 -15.56
C ASN A 161 -5.55 -25.69 -16.98
N LEU A 162 -5.87 -24.40 -17.11
CA LEU A 162 -6.21 -23.81 -18.41
C LEU A 162 -4.99 -23.37 -19.23
N LYS A 163 -3.83 -23.18 -18.59
CA LYS A 163 -2.57 -22.72 -19.22
C LYS A 163 -2.72 -21.44 -20.05
N LEU A 164 -3.60 -20.54 -19.61
CA LEU A 164 -3.91 -19.29 -20.33
C LEU A 164 -3.03 -18.12 -19.88
N LEU A 165 -2.65 -18.08 -18.59
CA LEU A 165 -1.93 -16.96 -17.97
C LEU A 165 -0.77 -17.49 -17.13
N PRO A 166 0.34 -16.74 -17.05
CA PRO A 166 1.47 -17.10 -16.20
C PRO A 166 1.08 -17.01 -14.71
N GLY A 167 1.57 -17.98 -13.92
CA GLY A 167 1.26 -18.10 -12.50
C GLY A 167 2.28 -17.44 -11.56
N SER A 168 3.42 -16.95 -12.07
CA SER A 168 4.47 -16.36 -11.24
C SER A 168 5.39 -15.42 -12.03
N GLY A 169 6.08 -14.53 -11.31
CA GLY A 169 7.01 -13.56 -11.89
C GLY A 169 6.33 -12.32 -12.47
N ALA A 170 7.13 -11.39 -13.00
CA ALA A 170 6.64 -10.16 -13.64
C ALA A 170 6.79 -10.18 -15.17
N TYR A 171 7.49 -11.15 -15.73
CA TYR A 171 7.74 -11.35 -17.16
C TYR A 171 8.42 -12.71 -17.38
N ASP A 172 8.37 -13.22 -18.62
CA ASP A 172 9.07 -14.45 -19.01
C ASP A 172 10.57 -14.28 -18.98
N PHE A 173 11.31 -15.39 -18.80
CA PHE A 173 12.78 -15.36 -18.76
C PHE A 173 13.37 -14.70 -20.02
N GLY A 174 14.24 -13.72 -19.80
CA GLY A 174 14.85 -12.96 -20.88
C GLY A 174 13.97 -11.90 -21.55
N GLN A 175 12.69 -11.75 -21.13
CA GLN A 175 11.74 -10.82 -21.74
C GLN A 175 11.40 -9.59 -20.87
N SER A 176 12.33 -9.15 -20.05
CA SER A 176 12.10 -8.00 -19.15
C SER A 176 11.66 -6.70 -19.83
N ALA A 177 12.03 -6.50 -21.08
CA ALA A 177 11.64 -5.34 -21.89
C ALA A 177 10.32 -5.55 -22.68
N ASN A 178 9.77 -6.77 -22.71
CA ASN A 178 8.56 -7.08 -23.47
C ASN A 178 7.32 -6.66 -22.68
N THR A 179 6.64 -5.63 -23.15
CA THR A 179 5.44 -5.08 -22.52
C THR A 179 4.29 -6.10 -22.47
N LEU A 180 4.12 -6.93 -23.50
CA LEU A 180 3.07 -7.93 -23.55
C LEU A 180 3.29 -9.01 -22.47
N SER A 181 4.52 -9.52 -22.33
CA SER A 181 4.86 -10.45 -21.26
C SER A 181 4.59 -9.84 -19.87
N ARG A 182 4.95 -8.59 -19.65
CA ARG A 182 4.65 -7.88 -18.40
C ARG A 182 3.15 -7.76 -18.13
N LEU A 183 2.36 -7.44 -19.14
CA LEU A 183 0.90 -7.32 -19.01
C LEU A 183 0.24 -8.66 -18.69
N THR A 184 0.64 -9.76 -19.34
CA THR A 184 0.08 -11.08 -19.06
C THR A 184 0.38 -11.54 -17.62
N HIS A 185 1.60 -11.29 -17.11
CA HIS A 185 1.97 -11.61 -15.74
C HIS A 185 1.26 -10.72 -14.69
N LEU A 186 0.78 -9.56 -15.09
CA LEU A 186 0.07 -8.64 -14.21
C LEU A 186 -1.41 -9.01 -14.00
N ILE A 187 -2.04 -9.74 -14.96
CA ILE A 187 -3.50 -9.98 -14.96
C ILE A 187 -3.95 -10.70 -13.68
N LEU A 188 -3.36 -11.84 -13.35
CA LEU A 188 -3.79 -12.61 -12.17
C LEU A 188 -3.52 -11.87 -10.85
N PRO A 189 -2.30 -11.33 -10.57
CA PRO A 189 -2.05 -10.52 -9.39
C PRO A 189 -3.01 -9.34 -9.27
N LEU A 190 -3.24 -8.61 -10.36
CA LEU A 190 -4.13 -7.46 -10.41
C LEU A 190 -5.58 -7.84 -10.11
N THR A 191 -6.04 -8.99 -10.65
CA THR A 191 -7.39 -9.50 -10.37
C THR A 191 -7.59 -9.76 -8.87
N VAL A 192 -6.59 -10.33 -8.20
CA VAL A 192 -6.65 -10.54 -6.74
C VAL A 192 -6.73 -9.22 -6.00
N VAL A 193 -5.80 -8.29 -6.25
CA VAL A 193 -5.78 -6.96 -5.59
C VAL A 193 -7.12 -6.24 -5.77
N VAL A 194 -7.68 -6.27 -6.98
CA VAL A 194 -8.96 -5.62 -7.25
C VAL A 194 -10.10 -6.32 -6.51
N LEU A 195 -10.24 -7.64 -6.61
CA LEU A 195 -11.36 -8.36 -6.00
C LEU A 195 -11.35 -8.30 -4.48
N SER A 196 -10.18 -8.31 -3.85
CA SER A 196 -10.04 -8.24 -2.39
C SER A 196 -10.57 -6.91 -1.82
N HIS A 197 -10.44 -5.82 -2.56
CA HIS A 197 -10.82 -4.48 -2.08
C HIS A 197 -12.12 -3.95 -2.68
N LEU A 198 -12.51 -4.40 -3.88
CA LEU A 198 -13.63 -3.91 -4.68
C LEU A 198 -14.94 -3.83 -3.90
N TRP A 199 -15.30 -4.93 -3.23
CA TRP A 199 -16.60 -5.04 -2.59
C TRP A 199 -16.75 -4.14 -1.38
N TYR A 200 -15.68 -3.98 -0.61
CA TYR A 200 -15.65 -3.08 0.53
C TYR A 200 -15.92 -1.63 0.10
N TYR A 201 -15.19 -1.15 -0.91
CA TYR A 201 -15.36 0.21 -1.42
C TYR A 201 -16.68 0.39 -2.17
N ALA A 202 -17.11 -0.59 -2.95
CA ALA A 202 -18.43 -0.56 -3.60
C ALA A 202 -19.57 -0.44 -2.59
N TYR A 203 -19.48 -1.14 -1.45
CA TYR A 203 -20.45 -1.04 -0.38
C TYR A 203 -20.47 0.34 0.28
N LEU A 204 -19.29 0.91 0.58
CA LEU A 204 -19.19 2.26 1.14
C LEU A 204 -19.79 3.31 0.19
N ILE A 205 -19.46 3.25 -1.10
CA ILE A 205 -19.96 4.15 -2.13
C ILE A 205 -21.48 4.01 -2.28
N ARG A 206 -21.97 2.76 -2.32
CA ARG A 206 -23.41 2.49 -2.35
C ARG A 206 -24.16 3.16 -1.19
N ASN A 207 -23.66 2.99 0.03
CA ASN A 207 -24.31 3.58 1.21
C ASN A 207 -24.31 5.11 1.16
N ARG A 208 -23.21 5.74 0.77
CA ARG A 208 -23.13 7.19 0.58
C ARG A 208 -24.10 7.69 -0.49
N LEU A 209 -24.20 6.97 -1.61
CA LEU A 209 -25.18 7.30 -2.65
C LEU A 209 -26.61 7.13 -2.19
N LEU A 210 -26.93 6.09 -1.39
CA LEU A 210 -28.26 5.90 -0.84
C LEU A 210 -28.66 7.03 0.12
N GLU A 211 -27.74 7.44 1.01
CA GLU A 211 -27.94 8.60 1.88
C GLU A 211 -28.26 9.85 1.05
N GLU A 212 -27.51 10.05 -0.03
CA GLU A 212 -27.70 11.20 -0.92
C GLU A 212 -29.04 11.18 -1.65
N THR A 213 -29.52 9.99 -2.07
CA THR A 213 -30.83 9.86 -2.75
C THR A 213 -32.03 10.16 -1.88
N ARG A 214 -31.84 10.26 -0.56
CA ARG A 214 -32.91 10.53 0.42
C ARG A 214 -33.00 12.00 0.84
N LYS A 215 -32.13 12.85 0.32
CA LYS A 215 -32.12 14.30 0.66
C LYS A 215 -33.24 15.07 -0.03
N ASP A 216 -33.66 16.18 0.57
CA ASP A 216 -34.78 17.02 0.12
C ASP A 216 -34.64 17.54 -1.31
N TYR A 217 -33.40 17.89 -1.74
CA TYR A 217 -33.20 18.35 -3.12
C TYR A 217 -33.52 17.25 -4.16
N VAL A 218 -33.40 15.97 -3.78
CA VAL A 218 -33.77 14.83 -4.65
C VAL A 218 -35.28 14.72 -4.76
N LEU A 219 -36.02 14.94 -3.64
CA LEU A 219 -37.45 15.01 -3.66
C LEU A 219 -37.92 16.14 -4.55
N LEU A 220 -37.33 17.32 -4.43
CA LEU A 220 -37.64 18.46 -5.30
C LEU A 220 -37.38 18.16 -6.78
N ALA A 221 -36.25 17.52 -7.11
CA ALA A 221 -35.93 17.15 -8.47
C ALA A 221 -36.94 16.15 -9.07
N LYS A 222 -37.37 15.18 -8.28
CA LYS A 222 -38.47 14.24 -8.64
C LYS A 222 -39.81 14.95 -8.84
N ALA A 223 -40.15 15.89 -7.95
CA ALA A 223 -41.39 16.69 -8.07
C ALA A 223 -41.39 17.55 -9.38
N LYS A 224 -40.22 17.97 -9.85
CA LYS A 224 -40.03 18.64 -11.15
C LYS A 224 -40.05 17.69 -12.35
N GLY A 225 -40.37 16.41 -12.15
CA GLY A 225 -40.48 15.42 -13.24
C GLY A 225 -39.14 14.84 -13.75
N MET A 226 -38.06 15.03 -13.02
CA MET A 226 -36.75 14.46 -13.44
C MET A 226 -36.73 12.93 -13.27
N SER A 227 -36.23 12.22 -14.30
CA SER A 227 -36.12 10.76 -14.26
C SER A 227 -35.08 10.30 -13.21
N ARG A 228 -35.30 9.11 -12.64
CA ARG A 228 -34.39 8.49 -11.64
C ARG A 228 -32.94 8.49 -12.12
N LYS A 229 -32.70 8.12 -13.38
CA LYS A 229 -31.35 8.10 -13.99
C LYS A 229 -30.71 9.50 -13.95
N ARG A 230 -31.46 10.53 -14.36
CA ARG A 230 -30.96 11.91 -14.40
C ARG A 230 -30.63 12.43 -13.01
N VAL A 231 -31.50 12.19 -12.03
CA VAL A 231 -31.27 12.57 -10.63
C VAL A 231 -30.03 11.88 -10.06
N LEU A 232 -29.88 10.56 -10.29
CA LEU A 232 -28.75 9.81 -9.77
C LEU A 232 -27.42 10.30 -10.35
N PHE A 233 -27.31 10.37 -11.68
CA PHE A 233 -26.03 10.70 -12.33
C PHE A 233 -25.63 12.18 -12.22
N PHE A 234 -26.58 13.11 -12.38
CA PHE A 234 -26.27 14.55 -12.44
C PHE A 234 -26.30 15.24 -11.06
N HIS A 235 -27.03 14.69 -10.10
CA HIS A 235 -27.12 15.29 -8.77
C HIS A 235 -26.42 14.42 -7.71
N CYS A 236 -26.85 13.18 -7.49
CA CYS A 236 -26.34 12.37 -6.38
C CYS A 236 -24.86 12.02 -6.57
N VAL A 237 -24.45 11.50 -7.74
CA VAL A 237 -23.05 11.14 -8.01
C VAL A 237 -22.15 12.37 -7.90
N LYS A 238 -22.55 13.50 -8.47
CA LYS A 238 -21.78 14.75 -8.37
C LYS A 238 -21.58 15.20 -6.92
N ASN A 239 -22.59 15.07 -6.09
CA ASN A 239 -22.54 15.51 -4.69
C ASN A 239 -21.70 14.59 -3.81
N ILE A 240 -21.56 13.29 -4.14
CA ILE A 240 -20.70 12.38 -3.39
C ILE A 240 -19.22 12.44 -3.84
N MET A 241 -18.90 13.03 -4.99
CA MET A 241 -17.54 13.06 -5.53
C MET A 241 -16.48 13.60 -4.54
N PRO A 242 -16.72 14.68 -3.78
CA PRO A 242 -15.78 15.12 -2.75
C PRO A 242 -15.48 14.02 -1.71
N SER A 243 -16.51 13.37 -1.19
CA SER A 243 -16.35 12.26 -0.22
C SER A 243 -15.69 11.04 -0.86
N PHE A 244 -15.98 10.76 -2.13
CA PHE A 244 -15.36 9.66 -2.88
C PHE A 244 -13.86 9.89 -3.08
N ILE A 245 -13.45 11.09 -3.51
CA ILE A 245 -12.02 11.42 -3.68
C ILE A 245 -11.30 11.42 -2.32
N SER A 246 -11.95 11.88 -1.26
CA SER A 246 -11.42 11.79 0.10
C SER A 246 -11.22 10.34 0.54
N LEU A 247 -12.17 9.45 0.23
CA LEU A 247 -12.05 8.02 0.49
C LEU A 247 -10.86 7.42 -0.28
N MET A 248 -10.75 7.72 -1.57
CA MET A 248 -9.61 7.30 -2.39
C MET A 248 -8.28 7.73 -1.78
N ALA A 249 -8.17 9.01 -1.41
CA ALA A 249 -6.92 9.57 -0.88
C ALA A 249 -6.47 8.89 0.44
N ILE A 250 -7.40 8.56 1.33
CA ILE A 250 -7.11 7.87 2.59
C ILE A 250 -6.79 6.39 2.34
N SER A 251 -7.42 5.80 1.34
CA SER A 251 -7.31 4.36 1.06
C SER A 251 -6.12 3.98 0.18
N LEU A 252 -5.38 4.96 -0.36
CA LEU A 252 -4.21 4.70 -1.22
C LEU A 252 -3.20 3.78 -0.52
N GLN A 253 -2.96 4.02 0.75
CA GLN A 253 -2.09 3.22 1.59
C GLN A 253 -2.55 1.76 1.67
N HIS A 254 -3.83 1.52 1.98
CA HIS A 254 -4.35 0.16 2.16
C HIS A 254 -4.26 -0.70 0.90
N VAL A 255 -4.48 -0.10 -0.28
CA VAL A 255 -4.38 -0.85 -1.55
C VAL A 255 -2.92 -1.22 -1.86
N ILE A 256 -1.97 -0.35 -1.51
CA ILE A 256 -0.54 -0.64 -1.73
C ILE A 256 -0.03 -1.66 -0.71
N GLU A 257 -0.44 -1.58 0.55
CA GLU A 257 -0.13 -2.59 1.56
C GLU A 257 -0.71 -3.97 1.19
N GLY A 258 -1.90 -4.01 0.59
CA GLY A 258 -2.54 -5.23 0.11
C GLY A 258 -1.78 -5.95 -1.00
N THR A 259 -0.87 -5.28 -1.73
CA THR A 259 -0.05 -5.95 -2.75
C THR A 259 0.96 -6.94 -2.16
N TYR A 260 1.35 -6.80 -0.89
CA TYR A 260 2.39 -7.61 -0.25
C TYR A 260 2.12 -9.12 -0.33
N ILE A 261 0.94 -9.58 0.07
CA ILE A 261 0.57 -11.00 0.04
C ILE A 261 0.50 -11.49 -1.40
N VAL A 262 -0.06 -10.68 -2.29
CA VAL A 262 -0.18 -10.99 -3.71
C VAL A 262 1.20 -11.12 -4.36
N GLU A 263 2.11 -10.18 -4.10
CA GLU A 263 3.49 -10.24 -4.59
C GLU A 263 4.19 -11.53 -4.13
N MET A 264 3.99 -11.93 -2.87
CA MET A 264 4.59 -13.16 -2.34
C MET A 264 4.07 -14.41 -3.04
N VAL A 265 2.74 -14.56 -3.15
CA VAL A 265 2.13 -15.77 -3.71
C VAL A 265 2.45 -15.93 -5.19
N PHE A 266 2.43 -14.82 -5.95
CA PHE A 266 2.77 -14.83 -7.38
C PHE A 266 4.28 -14.72 -7.63
N SER A 267 5.13 -14.68 -6.60
CA SER A 267 6.56 -14.40 -6.74
C SER A 267 6.83 -13.15 -7.61
N TYR A 268 5.92 -12.18 -7.52
CA TYR A 268 6.01 -10.93 -8.27
C TYR A 268 7.08 -10.04 -7.62
N PRO A 269 8.10 -9.60 -8.37
CA PRO A 269 9.29 -8.98 -7.80
C PRO A 269 9.05 -7.53 -7.38
N GLY A 270 8.36 -7.34 -6.27
CA GLY A 270 8.03 -6.04 -5.67
C GLY A 270 8.73 -5.77 -4.34
N ILE A 271 8.31 -4.68 -3.66
CA ILE A 271 8.81 -4.26 -2.35
C ILE A 271 8.35 -5.21 -1.24
N GLY A 272 7.14 -5.79 -1.38
CA GLY A 272 6.61 -6.76 -0.41
C GLY A 272 7.45 -8.03 -0.38
N THR A 273 7.71 -8.64 -1.54
CA THR A 273 8.60 -9.80 -1.65
C THR A 273 9.99 -9.50 -1.16
N LEU A 274 10.52 -8.31 -1.48
CA LEU A 274 11.84 -7.87 -1.03
C LEU A 274 11.92 -7.77 0.50
N SER A 275 10.88 -7.23 1.15
CA SER A 275 10.80 -7.12 2.61
C SER A 275 10.77 -8.49 3.28
N PHE A 276 9.97 -9.42 2.75
CA PHE A 276 9.90 -10.79 3.26
C PHE A 276 11.24 -11.53 3.13
N GLU A 277 11.86 -11.44 1.95
CA GLU A 277 13.15 -12.08 1.71
C GLU A 277 14.24 -11.50 2.60
N SER A 278 14.27 -10.17 2.80
CA SER A 278 15.23 -9.51 3.68
C SER A 278 15.07 -9.96 5.14
N ALA A 279 13.84 -10.13 5.61
CA ALA A 279 13.58 -10.68 6.94
C ALA A 279 14.01 -12.15 7.05
N LYS A 280 13.64 -12.97 6.04
CA LYS A 280 13.98 -14.41 6.01
C LYS A 280 15.46 -14.70 6.00
N TYR A 281 16.25 -13.87 5.29
CA TYR A 281 17.70 -14.07 5.14
C TYR A 281 18.52 -13.16 6.05
N HIS A 282 17.91 -12.52 7.05
CA HIS A 282 18.55 -11.64 8.03
C HIS A 282 19.35 -10.49 7.38
N ASP A 283 18.90 -10.01 6.18
CA ASP A 283 19.48 -8.84 5.52
C ASP A 283 18.95 -7.56 6.21
N TYR A 284 19.46 -7.29 7.41
CA TYR A 284 18.98 -6.18 8.24
C TYR A 284 19.23 -4.81 7.61
N ASN A 285 20.31 -4.66 6.81
CA ASN A 285 20.55 -3.40 6.09
C ASN A 285 19.40 -3.10 5.13
N MET A 286 19.01 -4.08 4.32
CA MET A 286 17.89 -3.97 3.40
C MET A 286 16.57 -3.80 4.15
N LEU A 287 16.30 -4.65 5.14
CA LEU A 287 15.04 -4.64 5.90
C LEU A 287 14.80 -3.30 6.60
N MET A 288 15.83 -2.75 7.23
CA MET A 288 15.75 -1.46 7.92
C MET A 288 15.38 -0.33 6.95
N VAL A 289 16.04 -0.26 5.79
CA VAL A 289 15.74 0.78 4.79
C VAL A 289 14.34 0.60 4.22
N LEU A 290 13.90 -0.63 3.95
CA LEU A 290 12.53 -0.92 3.49
C LEU A 290 11.48 -0.50 4.52
N CYS A 291 11.67 -0.80 5.80
CA CYS A 291 10.76 -0.37 6.86
C CYS A 291 10.66 1.16 6.96
N VAL A 292 11.80 1.87 6.89
CA VAL A 292 11.80 3.34 6.91
C VAL A 292 11.13 3.89 5.64
N PHE A 293 11.45 3.34 4.48
CA PHE A 293 10.89 3.76 3.19
C PHE A 293 9.38 3.56 3.12
N THR A 294 8.89 2.37 3.48
CA THR A 294 7.44 2.09 3.53
C THR A 294 6.74 2.97 4.56
N GLY A 295 7.35 3.18 5.73
CA GLY A 295 6.82 4.10 6.74
C GLY A 295 6.74 5.55 6.27
N ILE A 296 7.75 6.05 5.56
CA ILE A 296 7.71 7.38 4.93
C ILE A 296 6.56 7.45 3.92
N PHE A 297 6.42 6.43 3.08
CA PHE A 297 5.35 6.35 2.08
C PHE A 297 3.96 6.41 2.73
N VAL A 298 3.75 5.62 3.79
CA VAL A 298 2.52 5.57 4.58
C VAL A 298 2.21 6.93 5.22
N ILE A 299 3.18 7.53 5.91
CA ILE A 299 3.01 8.82 6.58
C ILE A 299 2.72 9.92 5.56
N ALA A 300 3.48 9.97 4.46
CA ALA A 300 3.28 10.94 3.39
C ALA A 300 1.92 10.77 2.72
N GLY A 301 1.54 9.53 2.39
CA GLY A 301 0.24 9.21 1.81
C GLY A 301 -0.93 9.66 2.69
N ASN A 302 -0.87 9.41 3.99
CA ASN A 302 -1.87 9.88 4.95
C ASN A 302 -1.97 11.41 5.01
N VAL A 303 -0.84 12.11 5.05
CA VAL A 303 -0.84 13.58 5.10
C VAL A 303 -1.36 14.18 3.79
N ILE A 304 -0.96 13.62 2.65
CA ILE A 304 -1.46 14.02 1.33
C ILE A 304 -2.97 13.76 1.26
N GLY A 305 -3.41 12.55 1.60
CA GLY A 305 -4.82 12.16 1.59
C GLY A 305 -5.69 13.08 2.45
N GLN A 306 -5.26 13.38 3.69
CA GLN A 306 -5.94 14.34 4.55
C GLN A 306 -5.94 15.76 3.95
N SER A 307 -4.86 16.19 3.33
CA SER A 307 -4.76 17.51 2.73
C SER A 307 -5.67 17.66 1.52
N VAL A 308 -5.75 16.63 0.69
CA VAL A 308 -6.68 16.55 -0.45
C VAL A 308 -8.12 16.58 0.06
N SER A 309 -8.46 15.79 1.08
CA SER A 309 -9.79 15.77 1.70
C SER A 309 -10.19 17.14 2.26
N GLU A 310 -9.29 17.81 2.98
CA GLU A 310 -9.51 19.16 3.53
C GLU A 310 -9.63 20.24 2.44
N TRP A 311 -9.01 20.03 1.29
CA TRP A 311 -9.11 20.95 0.13
C TRP A 311 -10.44 20.78 -0.61
N ILE A 312 -10.89 19.53 -0.77
CA ILE A 312 -12.13 19.20 -1.50
C ILE A 312 -13.37 19.50 -0.64
N ASP A 313 -13.34 19.16 0.65
CA ASP A 313 -14.42 19.42 1.60
C ASP A 313 -13.92 20.29 2.79
N PRO A 314 -14.04 21.62 2.70
CA PRO A 314 -13.64 22.53 3.77
C PRO A 314 -14.35 22.31 5.11
N ARG A 315 -15.55 21.67 5.13
CA ARG A 315 -16.31 21.36 6.36
C ARG A 315 -15.57 20.38 7.27
N MET A 316 -14.72 19.53 6.68
CA MET A 316 -13.84 18.65 7.45
C MET A 316 -12.84 19.38 8.36
N LYS A 317 -12.55 20.67 8.08
CA LYS A 317 -11.71 21.52 8.95
C LYS A 317 -12.45 22.00 10.19
N GLU A 318 -13.74 22.30 10.07
CA GLU A 318 -14.57 22.83 11.18
C GLU A 318 -14.83 21.77 12.23
N ILE A 319 -15.06 20.52 11.85
CA ILE A 319 -15.27 19.39 12.78
C ILE A 319 -14.04 19.17 13.67
N LYS A 320 -12.83 19.40 13.16
CA LYS A 320 -11.59 19.30 13.96
C LYS A 320 -11.41 20.49 14.93
N MET A 321 -12.01 21.63 14.65
CA MET A 321 -11.92 22.81 15.54
C MET A 321 -12.96 22.71 16.67
N THR A 322 -14.17 22.28 16.37
CA THR A 322 -15.25 22.08 17.36
C THR A 322 -14.97 20.89 18.28
N GLY A 323 -14.49 19.77 17.80
CA GLY A 323 -14.08 18.62 18.62
C GLY A 323 -12.85 18.88 19.53
N LYS A 324 -12.20 20.06 19.42
CA LYS A 324 -11.21 20.55 20.39
C LYS A 324 -11.83 21.51 21.42
N ALA A 325 -12.91 22.18 21.09
CA ALA A 325 -13.61 23.09 22.02
C ALA A 325 -14.37 22.31 23.12
N ASP A 326 -14.85 21.10 22.80
CA ASP A 326 -15.59 20.25 23.77
C ASP A 326 -14.67 19.42 24.69
N ARG A 327 -13.35 19.64 24.67
CA ARG A 327 -12.37 18.96 25.52
C ARG A 327 -11.51 19.89 26.40
N VAL A 328 -11.97 21.13 26.65
CA VAL A 328 -11.35 22.06 27.60
C VAL A 328 -12.26 22.31 28.81
#